data_5ebe45a4e5513b6276304907eb95dcb7
#
_entry.id   5ebe45a4e5513b6276304907eb95dcb7
#
_cell.length_a   1.000
_cell.length_b   1.000
_cell.length_c   1.000
_cell.angle_alpha   90.00
_cell.angle_beta   90.00
_cell.angle_gamma   90.00
#
_symmetry.space_group_name_H-M   'P 1'
#
loop_
_entity.id
_entity.type
_entity.pdbx_description
1 polymer ?
#
loop_
_entity_poly.entity_id
_entity_poly.type
_entity_poly.pdbx_seq_one_letter_code
_entity_poly.pdbx_strand_id
1 'polypeptide(L)'
;MRLKKLLVATCVVLMMLTILAVGVYACTDVVAGKDATIDGSVMTSHTVDWRYDSDVMIIPAQDHTPGTMVPIYENIPYNEQEAAPLTKLGEIPQVAHTFKYFHGAYPYANEHQLIIGETTIGGATETINSEHAIMTIEQAEVFALERTKTAREAVLLMGELMEKHGFLQSAHLGECLTVTDPNEAWVFEVFGVGPIWSPKTGESGAVWAAQKVPDDHITCVPNSSRIGEIKDPEKRDDLLISSNYIEVAEALGLYDSASGEPFIWKYIYGDAENFDAWAQYYRLYSAYNYFSDEEYALEDAYKYPFSIKPNKKVTKEDYVKLYTNSLKGTPYDITEEEGWYYINSKGEKVKSILATPQMNWHQTALLDTEFDKGDLGSFARYYCSVFWFSQARSWLPDEIGGVIWYGLDNPENSPFVPMYVGVNSVPESWIRLERDEYDEDSAWWAFATVDDLVNQYYGILKPRVDAVKYPMQEHMFMMQEPTEEKALEIYENDGVEAAKEFLTIHTSSYMLWAESAYWDLTKKLQLWTNNNNIFQYYPDFPEVLDTDPYNN
;
A
#
# COMPACT_ATOMS: atom_id res chain seq x y z
N MET A 1 -11.04 33.55 -39.25
CA MET A 1 -9.76 32.94 -38.91
C MET A 1 -9.36 33.18 -37.44
N ARG A 2 -9.48 34.40 -36.89
CA ARG A 2 -9.15 34.70 -35.47
C ARG A 2 -10.07 33.98 -34.46
N LEU A 3 -11.40 33.88 -34.74
CA LEU A 3 -12.35 33.24 -33.84
C LEU A 3 -12.14 31.73 -33.73
N LYS A 4 -11.76 31.03 -34.82
CA LYS A 4 -11.43 29.60 -34.80
C LYS A 4 -10.12 29.31 -34.01
N LYS A 5 -9.12 30.22 -34.12
CA LYS A 5 -7.89 30.09 -33.35
C LYS A 5 -8.12 30.34 -31.84
N LEU A 6 -9.04 31.25 -31.50
CA LEU A 6 -9.42 31.49 -30.11
C LEU A 6 -10.20 30.29 -29.54
N LEU A 7 -11.13 29.71 -30.30
CA LEU A 7 -11.87 28.50 -29.87
C LEU A 7 -10.95 27.31 -29.67
N VAL A 8 -9.98 27.07 -30.56
CA VAL A 8 -9.01 25.98 -30.42
C VAL A 8 -8.09 26.24 -29.23
N ALA A 9 -7.63 27.46 -29.01
CA ALA A 9 -6.82 27.81 -27.84
C ALA A 9 -7.62 27.65 -26.53
N THR A 10 -8.91 28.02 -26.50
CA THR A 10 -9.78 27.82 -25.33
C THR A 10 -10.09 26.35 -25.08
N CYS A 11 -10.29 25.53 -26.13
CA CYS A 11 -10.46 24.09 -25.98
C CYS A 11 -9.18 23.39 -25.50
N VAL A 12 -8.00 23.81 -25.97
CA VAL A 12 -6.71 23.28 -25.51
C VAL A 12 -6.44 23.68 -24.05
N VAL A 13 -6.76 24.92 -23.66
CA VAL A 13 -6.65 25.37 -22.26
C VAL A 13 -7.68 24.66 -21.36
N LEU A 14 -8.91 24.44 -21.85
CA LEU A 14 -9.91 23.63 -21.11
C LEU A 14 -9.50 22.14 -21.05
N MET A 15 -8.92 21.56 -22.09
CA MET A 15 -8.34 20.22 -22.03
C MET A 15 -7.14 20.14 -21.09
N MET A 16 -6.26 21.14 -21.05
CA MET A 16 -5.17 21.20 -20.08
C MET A 16 -5.66 21.42 -18.65
N LEU A 17 -6.80 22.09 -18.43
CA LEU A 17 -7.40 22.29 -17.10
C LEU A 17 -8.17 21.05 -16.61
N THR A 18 -8.57 20.14 -17.48
CA THR A 18 -9.19 18.84 -17.10
C THR A 18 -8.14 17.76 -16.78
N ILE A 19 -6.87 17.96 -17.13
CA ILE A 19 -5.76 17.06 -16.77
C ILE A 19 -5.22 17.32 -15.35
N LEU A 20 -5.66 18.40 -14.69
CA LEU A 20 -5.16 18.82 -13.36
C LEU A 20 -5.96 18.29 -12.16
N ALA A 21 -6.77 17.27 -12.35
CA ALA A 21 -7.47 16.60 -11.24
C ALA A 21 -7.33 15.07 -11.33
N VAL A 22 -6.15 14.58 -11.68
CA VAL A 22 -5.81 13.19 -11.41
C VAL A 22 -5.43 13.14 -9.93
N GLY A 23 -6.32 12.60 -9.12
CA GLY A 23 -6.02 12.34 -7.72
C GLY A 23 -4.70 11.56 -7.65
N VAL A 24 -3.79 12.00 -6.82
CA VAL A 24 -2.53 11.29 -6.59
C VAL A 24 -2.89 10.02 -5.84
N TYR A 25 -2.95 8.90 -6.53
CA TYR A 25 -3.04 7.57 -5.93
C TYR A 25 -1.77 7.38 -5.09
N ALA A 26 -1.90 7.04 -3.84
CA ALA A 26 -0.78 7.14 -2.93
C ALA A 26 -0.66 5.90 -2.03
N CYS A 27 -0.39 4.75 -2.63
CA CYS A 27 -0.05 3.52 -1.92
C CYS A 27 1.32 3.62 -1.24
N THR A 28 1.59 2.77 -0.25
CA THR A 28 2.87 2.76 0.45
C THR A 28 3.23 1.37 0.92
N ASP A 29 4.45 0.96 0.59
CA ASP A 29 5.01 -0.29 1.09
C ASP A 29 6.23 -0.03 1.98
N VAL A 30 6.39 -0.85 3.01
CA VAL A 30 7.59 -0.94 3.84
C VAL A 30 8.02 -2.39 3.90
N VAL A 31 9.30 -2.63 3.63
CA VAL A 31 9.89 -3.97 3.62
C VAL A 31 10.95 -4.08 4.68
N ALA A 32 11.00 -5.21 5.38
CA ALA A 32 12.09 -5.58 6.27
C ALA A 32 12.59 -6.98 5.94
N GLY A 33 13.90 -7.11 5.71
CA GLY A 33 14.55 -8.39 5.51
C GLY A 33 14.58 -9.23 6.80
N LYS A 34 14.73 -10.55 6.67
CA LYS A 34 14.65 -11.51 7.80
C LYS A 34 15.63 -11.23 8.94
N ASP A 35 16.82 -10.72 8.62
CA ASP A 35 17.82 -10.39 9.64
C ASP A 35 17.61 -8.97 10.21
N ALA A 36 16.71 -8.17 9.67
CA ALA A 36 16.27 -6.89 10.22
C ALA A 36 15.18 -7.06 11.27
N THR A 37 14.34 -8.09 11.18
CA THR A 37 13.20 -8.34 12.07
C THR A 37 13.61 -9.06 13.36
N ILE A 38 12.78 -8.96 14.40
CA ILE A 38 13.07 -9.54 15.72
C ILE A 38 12.91 -11.05 15.74
N ASP A 39 11.95 -11.57 14.97
CA ASP A 39 11.59 -12.99 14.91
C ASP A 39 12.23 -13.74 13.73
N GLY A 40 12.88 -13.04 12.81
CA GLY A 40 13.48 -13.62 11.61
C GLY A 40 12.52 -13.76 10.43
N SER A 41 11.30 -13.24 10.52
CA SER A 41 10.36 -13.17 9.38
C SER A 41 10.84 -12.16 8.33
N VAL A 42 10.49 -12.41 7.06
CA VAL A 42 10.48 -11.35 6.05
C VAL A 42 9.14 -10.65 6.17
N MET A 43 9.16 -9.31 6.22
CA MET A 43 7.95 -8.50 6.36
C MET A 43 7.82 -7.54 5.20
N THR A 44 6.61 -7.40 4.68
CA THR A 44 6.21 -6.31 3.79
C THR A 44 4.86 -5.78 4.21
N SER A 45 4.47 -4.63 3.66
CA SER A 45 3.22 -3.97 4.00
C SER A 45 2.69 -3.20 2.81
N HIS A 46 1.43 -2.80 2.86
CA HIS A 46 0.80 -2.03 1.81
C HIS A 46 -0.33 -1.16 2.38
N THR A 47 -0.48 0.06 1.86
CA THR A 47 -1.72 0.84 1.95
C THR A 47 -2.31 0.99 0.56
N VAL A 48 -3.62 0.88 0.46
CA VAL A 48 -4.38 1.21 -0.75
C VAL A 48 -5.08 2.53 -0.50
N ASP A 49 -4.50 3.60 -1.02
CA ASP A 49 -4.99 4.95 -0.77
C ASP A 49 -5.84 5.42 -1.95
N TRP A 50 -7.12 5.29 -1.86
CA TRP A 50 -8.19 5.78 -2.71
C TRP A 50 -9.47 4.96 -2.48
N ARG A 51 -10.51 5.24 -3.29
CA ARG A 51 -11.80 4.52 -3.23
C ARG A 51 -11.73 3.23 -4.05
N TYR A 52 -11.12 2.20 -3.46
CA TYR A 52 -11.17 0.86 -4.02
C TYR A 52 -12.18 0.01 -3.26
N ASP A 53 -12.86 -0.90 -3.94
CA ASP A 53 -13.53 -2.00 -3.28
C ASP A 53 -12.48 -2.90 -2.66
N SER A 54 -12.70 -3.22 -1.39
CA SER A 54 -11.65 -3.81 -0.56
C SER A 54 -12.02 -5.22 -0.09
N ASP A 55 -12.83 -5.91 -0.90
CA ASP A 55 -13.29 -7.27 -0.65
C ASP A 55 -12.13 -8.19 -0.33
N VAL A 56 -12.25 -8.95 0.76
CA VAL A 56 -11.25 -9.99 1.07
C VAL A 56 -11.66 -11.27 0.38
N MET A 57 -11.10 -11.51 -0.80
CA MET A 57 -11.41 -12.69 -1.58
C MET A 57 -10.33 -13.74 -1.53
N ILE A 58 -10.73 -14.98 -1.46
CA ILE A 58 -9.87 -16.15 -1.53
C ILE A 58 -10.18 -16.89 -2.81
N ILE A 59 -9.27 -16.83 -3.78
CA ILE A 59 -9.38 -17.53 -5.04
C ILE A 59 -8.76 -18.93 -4.86
N PRO A 60 -9.55 -20.00 -5.00
CA PRO A 60 -9.05 -21.35 -4.71
C PRO A 60 -8.04 -21.83 -5.74
N ALA A 61 -7.15 -22.72 -5.31
CA ALA A 61 -6.28 -23.47 -6.21
C ALA A 61 -7.12 -24.30 -7.21
N GLN A 62 -6.65 -24.41 -8.45
CA GLN A 62 -7.37 -25.09 -9.50
C GLN A 62 -6.46 -25.87 -10.47
N ASP A 63 -6.89 -27.08 -10.86
CA ASP A 63 -6.28 -27.84 -11.95
C ASP A 63 -6.92 -27.47 -13.29
N HIS A 64 -6.09 -27.30 -14.31
CA HIS A 64 -6.52 -26.89 -15.65
C HIS A 64 -6.22 -27.97 -16.70
N THR A 65 -7.13 -28.13 -17.66
CA THR A 65 -6.90 -29.02 -18.78
C THR A 65 -5.81 -28.50 -19.72
N PRO A 66 -4.96 -29.37 -20.30
CA PRO A 66 -3.95 -28.94 -21.26
C PRO A 66 -4.53 -28.14 -22.42
N GLY A 67 -3.93 -27.00 -22.72
CA GLY A 67 -4.37 -26.09 -23.78
C GLY A 67 -5.44 -25.07 -23.34
N THR A 68 -5.80 -25.00 -22.06
CA THR A 68 -6.62 -23.91 -21.52
C THR A 68 -5.92 -22.58 -21.76
N MET A 69 -6.67 -21.58 -22.18
CA MET A 69 -6.22 -20.18 -22.31
C MET A 69 -6.87 -19.35 -21.21
N VAL A 70 -6.10 -18.45 -20.59
CA VAL A 70 -6.62 -17.48 -19.63
C VAL A 70 -6.64 -16.10 -20.26
N PRO A 71 -7.73 -15.34 -20.10
CA PRO A 71 -7.81 -13.98 -20.64
C PRO A 71 -6.90 -13.03 -19.88
N ILE A 72 -6.46 -11.98 -20.59
CA ILE A 72 -5.87 -10.77 -20.04
C ILE A 72 -6.93 -9.69 -20.16
N TYR A 73 -7.23 -9.03 -19.06
CA TYR A 73 -8.20 -7.94 -19.00
C TYR A 73 -7.52 -6.59 -18.78
N GLU A 74 -8.14 -5.53 -19.26
CA GLU A 74 -7.76 -4.16 -18.95
C GLU A 74 -8.05 -3.85 -17.48
N ASN A 75 -9.25 -4.24 -17.03
CA ASN A 75 -9.64 -4.22 -15.63
C ASN A 75 -9.77 -5.66 -15.16
N ILE A 76 -8.99 -6.08 -14.17
CA ILE A 76 -9.09 -7.44 -13.65
C ILE A 76 -10.38 -7.61 -12.83
N PRO A 77 -10.97 -8.83 -12.80
CA PRO A 77 -12.04 -9.14 -11.88
C PRO A 77 -11.58 -8.82 -10.45
N TYR A 78 -12.46 -8.21 -9.66
CA TYR A 78 -12.23 -7.91 -8.26
C TYR A 78 -11.34 -6.70 -7.93
N ASN A 79 -10.84 -5.99 -8.92
CA ASN A 79 -10.11 -4.74 -8.73
C ASN A 79 -10.96 -3.56 -9.22
N GLU A 80 -12.15 -3.37 -8.68
CA GLU A 80 -13.06 -2.39 -9.26
C GLU A 80 -13.12 -1.09 -8.46
N GLN A 81 -12.69 -0.05 -9.14
CA GLN A 81 -13.21 1.30 -8.97
C GLN A 81 -14.49 1.39 -9.80
N GLU A 82 -15.65 1.16 -9.23
CA GLU A 82 -16.91 1.13 -9.98
C GLU A 82 -16.96 -0.01 -11.03
N ALA A 83 -18.11 -0.58 -11.23
CA ALA A 83 -18.38 -1.69 -12.15
C ALA A 83 -17.94 -1.41 -13.60
N ALA A 84 -16.64 -1.26 -13.82
CA ALA A 84 -16.08 -1.11 -15.15
C ALA A 84 -16.22 -2.44 -15.89
N PRO A 85 -16.69 -2.44 -17.15
CA PRO A 85 -16.84 -3.67 -17.90
C PRO A 85 -15.47 -4.33 -18.09
N LEU A 86 -15.36 -5.65 -17.83
CA LEU A 86 -14.17 -6.43 -18.09
C LEU A 86 -13.84 -6.41 -19.59
N THR A 87 -12.87 -5.59 -19.98
CA THR A 87 -12.43 -5.49 -21.36
C THR A 87 -11.31 -6.49 -21.61
N LYS A 88 -11.59 -7.56 -22.38
CA LYS A 88 -10.58 -8.53 -22.76
C LYS A 88 -9.60 -7.93 -23.78
N LEU A 89 -8.32 -7.86 -23.43
CA LEU A 89 -7.24 -7.38 -24.29
C LEU A 89 -6.52 -8.50 -25.06
N GLY A 90 -6.44 -9.68 -24.45
CA GLY A 90 -5.73 -10.82 -25.03
C GLY A 90 -5.96 -12.11 -24.24
N GLU A 91 -5.11 -13.11 -24.49
CA GLU A 91 -5.09 -14.36 -23.74
C GLU A 91 -3.72 -15.00 -23.79
N ILE A 92 -3.37 -15.75 -22.74
CA ILE A 92 -2.13 -16.53 -22.66
C ILE A 92 -2.44 -17.97 -22.25
N PRO A 93 -1.52 -18.92 -22.48
CA PRO A 93 -1.68 -20.29 -21.98
C PRO A 93 -1.78 -20.32 -20.46
N GLN A 94 -2.77 -21.06 -19.93
CA GLN A 94 -2.85 -21.34 -18.51
C GLN A 94 -1.89 -22.45 -18.12
N VAL A 95 -1.37 -22.40 -16.90
CA VAL A 95 -0.55 -23.47 -16.32
C VAL A 95 -1.43 -24.66 -15.93
N ALA A 96 -0.83 -25.84 -15.71
CA ALA A 96 -1.59 -27.03 -15.37
C ALA A 96 -2.27 -26.96 -13.99
N HIS A 97 -1.71 -26.18 -13.08
CA HIS A 97 -2.22 -25.95 -11.73
C HIS A 97 -1.98 -24.50 -11.33
N THR A 98 -3.00 -23.82 -10.81
CA THR A 98 -2.90 -22.49 -10.19
C THR A 98 -3.02 -22.60 -8.69
N PHE A 99 -2.19 -21.87 -7.95
CA PHE A 99 -2.20 -21.84 -6.50
C PHE A 99 -3.38 -21.01 -5.98
N LYS A 100 -3.81 -21.30 -4.75
CA LYS A 100 -4.74 -20.45 -4.00
C LYS A 100 -4.06 -19.10 -3.73
N TYR A 101 -4.79 -18.01 -3.98
CA TYR A 101 -4.30 -16.68 -3.69
C TYR A 101 -5.39 -15.77 -3.10
N PHE A 102 -4.94 -14.67 -2.50
CA PHE A 102 -5.77 -13.66 -1.87
C PHE A 102 -5.81 -12.42 -2.75
N HIS A 103 -7.02 -11.89 -2.90
CA HIS A 103 -7.29 -10.71 -3.68
C HIS A 103 -8.12 -9.72 -2.85
N GLY A 104 -7.87 -8.45 -3.01
CA GLY A 104 -8.64 -7.33 -2.50
C GLY A 104 -8.69 -6.26 -3.58
N ALA A 105 -8.43 -5.03 -3.22
CA ALA A 105 -8.17 -3.97 -4.21
C ALA A 105 -7.05 -4.35 -5.17
N TYR A 106 -6.02 -5.03 -4.65
CA TYR A 106 -4.93 -5.66 -5.40
C TYR A 106 -4.79 -7.12 -4.96
N PRO A 107 -4.23 -8.03 -5.80
CA PRO A 107 -3.85 -9.35 -5.37
C PRO A 107 -2.59 -9.26 -4.49
N TYR A 108 -2.55 -9.94 -3.34
CA TYR A 108 -1.49 -9.64 -2.36
C TYR A 108 -0.77 -10.83 -1.75
N ALA A 109 -1.30 -12.05 -1.76
CA ALA A 109 -0.63 -13.20 -1.16
C ALA A 109 -1.08 -14.52 -1.79
N ASN A 110 -0.23 -15.56 -1.74
CA ASN A 110 -0.64 -16.92 -2.06
C ASN A 110 -0.38 -17.91 -0.91
N GLU A 111 -0.81 -19.14 -1.09
CA GLU A 111 -0.70 -20.21 -0.10
C GLU A 111 0.74 -20.66 0.21
N HIS A 112 1.74 -20.18 -0.53
CA HIS A 112 3.16 -20.46 -0.35
C HIS A 112 3.91 -19.31 0.33
N GLN A 113 3.20 -18.39 0.98
CA GLN A 113 3.78 -17.19 1.62
C GLN A 113 4.49 -16.23 0.64
N LEU A 114 4.21 -16.33 -0.67
CA LEU A 114 4.56 -15.26 -1.61
C LEU A 114 3.62 -14.10 -1.38
N ILE A 115 4.16 -12.93 -1.04
CA ILE A 115 3.39 -11.74 -0.67
C ILE A 115 3.87 -10.56 -1.49
N ILE A 116 2.94 -9.81 -2.08
CA ILE A 116 3.21 -8.70 -2.99
C ILE A 116 2.46 -7.47 -2.48
N GLY A 117 3.16 -6.34 -2.36
CA GLY A 117 2.58 -5.01 -2.19
C GLY A 117 2.79 -4.18 -3.44
N GLU A 118 1.86 -3.30 -3.77
CA GLU A 118 1.87 -2.49 -4.98
C GLU A 118 1.96 -1.00 -4.64
N THR A 119 2.74 -0.25 -5.42
CA THR A 119 2.73 1.21 -5.41
C THR A 119 2.93 1.76 -6.82
N THR A 120 1.93 2.46 -7.32
CA THR A 120 2.08 3.22 -8.57
C THR A 120 3.17 4.29 -8.41
N ILE A 121 4.07 4.39 -9.37
CA ILE A 121 5.18 5.35 -9.35
C ILE A 121 5.16 6.30 -10.56
N GLY A 122 5.73 7.49 -10.38
CA GLY A 122 6.00 8.41 -11.49
C GLY A 122 7.08 7.86 -12.42
N GLY A 123 7.07 8.34 -13.66
CA GLY A 123 8.06 7.99 -14.67
C GLY A 123 8.32 9.12 -15.65
N ALA A 124 9.38 8.99 -16.43
CA ALA A 124 9.66 9.90 -17.52
C ALA A 124 8.50 9.87 -18.55
N THR A 125 8.09 11.02 -19.05
CA THR A 125 6.94 11.14 -19.99
C THR A 125 7.10 10.34 -21.26
N GLU A 126 8.34 10.03 -21.62
CA GLU A 126 8.73 9.23 -22.78
C GLU A 126 8.43 7.73 -22.57
N THR A 127 8.24 7.28 -21.34
CA THR A 127 7.95 5.87 -21.01
C THR A 127 6.49 5.48 -21.19
N ILE A 128 5.68 6.35 -21.80
CA ILE A 128 4.30 6.03 -22.13
C ILE A 128 4.20 4.67 -22.85
N ASN A 129 3.21 3.88 -22.54
CA ASN A 129 2.99 2.58 -23.16
C ASN A 129 2.53 2.70 -24.64
N SER A 130 2.75 1.64 -25.40
CA SER A 130 2.18 1.46 -26.73
C SER A 130 0.68 1.11 -26.65
N GLU A 131 -0.08 1.46 -27.67
CA GLU A 131 -1.45 0.98 -27.87
C GLU A 131 -1.59 -0.54 -28.03
N HIS A 132 -0.46 -1.24 -28.18
CA HIS A 132 -0.40 -2.70 -28.29
C HIS A 132 -0.03 -3.39 -26.98
N ALA A 133 0.28 -2.63 -25.94
CA ALA A 133 0.55 -3.16 -24.60
C ALA A 133 -0.76 -3.66 -23.96
N ILE A 134 -0.70 -4.84 -23.33
CA ILE A 134 -1.90 -5.48 -22.75
C ILE A 134 -1.69 -6.03 -21.32
N MET A 135 -0.48 -5.98 -20.78
CA MET A 135 -0.18 -6.55 -19.47
C MET A 135 -0.12 -5.43 -18.42
N THR A 136 -1.17 -5.29 -17.61
CA THR A 136 -1.19 -4.42 -16.45
C THR A 136 -0.40 -5.03 -15.30
N ILE A 137 -0.05 -4.21 -14.30
CA ILE A 137 0.67 -4.70 -13.12
C ILE A 137 -0.19 -5.68 -12.34
N GLU A 138 -1.45 -5.38 -12.11
CA GLU A 138 -2.40 -6.20 -11.36
C GLU A 138 -2.60 -7.57 -12.00
N GLN A 139 -2.66 -7.61 -13.35
CA GLN A 139 -2.78 -8.87 -14.07
C GLN A 139 -1.51 -9.72 -13.97
N ALA A 140 -0.33 -9.07 -13.95
CA ALA A 140 0.94 -9.75 -13.75
C ALA A 140 1.09 -10.30 -12.33
N GLU A 141 0.61 -9.56 -11.31
CA GLU A 141 0.55 -10.01 -9.92
C GLU A 141 -0.33 -11.26 -9.76
N VAL A 142 -1.54 -11.27 -10.38
CA VAL A 142 -2.39 -12.45 -10.40
C VAL A 142 -1.63 -13.65 -10.95
N PHE A 143 -0.96 -13.49 -12.09
CA PHE A 143 -0.22 -14.59 -12.70
C PHE A 143 1.00 -15.02 -11.86
N ALA A 144 1.65 -14.10 -11.17
CA ALA A 144 2.74 -14.42 -10.25
C ALA A 144 2.23 -15.24 -9.06
N LEU A 145 1.17 -14.81 -8.40
CA LEU A 145 0.58 -15.49 -7.25
C LEU A 145 0.01 -16.87 -7.62
N GLU A 146 -0.61 -17.00 -8.79
CA GLU A 146 -1.13 -18.27 -9.30
C GLU A 146 -0.04 -19.31 -9.64
N ARG A 147 1.19 -18.87 -9.98
CA ARG A 147 2.13 -19.71 -10.73
C ARG A 147 3.49 -19.87 -10.09
N THR A 148 3.85 -19.07 -9.08
CA THR A 148 5.17 -19.06 -8.47
C THR A 148 5.09 -19.21 -6.95
N LYS A 149 6.19 -19.69 -6.36
CA LYS A 149 6.29 -19.94 -4.91
C LYS A 149 7.29 -19.03 -4.22
N THR A 150 8.19 -18.43 -4.98
CA THR A 150 9.26 -17.60 -4.43
C THR A 150 9.24 -16.20 -5.04
N ALA A 151 9.74 -15.25 -4.29
CA ALA A 151 9.81 -13.85 -4.71
C ALA A 151 10.63 -13.69 -6.02
N ARG A 152 11.74 -14.42 -6.14
CA ARG A 152 12.58 -14.38 -7.35
C ARG A 152 11.86 -14.96 -8.58
N GLU A 153 11.12 -16.07 -8.42
CA GLU A 153 10.34 -16.63 -9.52
C GLU A 153 9.24 -15.67 -9.96
N ALA A 154 8.56 -15.01 -9.00
CA ALA A 154 7.53 -14.03 -9.28
C ALA A 154 8.07 -12.83 -10.08
N VAL A 155 9.18 -12.23 -9.64
CA VAL A 155 9.85 -11.13 -10.34
C VAL A 155 10.20 -11.52 -11.79
N LEU A 156 10.80 -12.69 -12.00
CA LEU A 156 11.19 -13.13 -13.33
C LEU A 156 9.97 -13.40 -14.23
N LEU A 157 8.91 -14.00 -13.69
CA LEU A 157 7.68 -14.26 -14.44
C LEU A 157 6.99 -12.96 -14.85
N MET A 158 6.85 -12.01 -13.93
CA MET A 158 6.23 -10.70 -14.22
C MET A 158 7.03 -9.94 -15.27
N GLY A 159 8.37 -9.90 -15.13
CA GLY A 159 9.24 -9.30 -16.14
C GLY A 159 9.07 -9.93 -17.52
N GLU A 160 9.08 -11.28 -17.62
CA GLU A 160 8.87 -12.01 -18.88
C GLU A 160 7.50 -11.70 -19.51
N LEU A 161 6.44 -11.69 -18.71
CA LEU A 161 5.10 -11.40 -19.19
C LEU A 161 4.99 -9.97 -19.75
N MET A 162 5.56 -8.99 -19.06
CA MET A 162 5.56 -7.60 -19.49
C MET A 162 6.45 -7.35 -20.72
N GLU A 163 7.63 -7.98 -20.78
CA GLU A 163 8.47 -7.93 -21.97
C GLU A 163 7.75 -8.44 -23.21
N LYS A 164 7.04 -9.56 -23.06
CA LYS A 164 6.36 -10.26 -24.15
C LYS A 164 5.07 -9.59 -24.61
N HIS A 165 4.29 -9.07 -23.66
CA HIS A 165 2.93 -8.58 -23.92
C HIS A 165 2.82 -7.05 -23.86
N GLY A 166 3.89 -6.35 -23.52
CA GLY A 166 3.96 -4.91 -23.30
C GLY A 166 3.32 -4.52 -21.97
N PHE A 167 4.04 -3.71 -21.19
CA PHE A 167 3.51 -3.13 -19.97
C PHE A 167 2.43 -2.10 -20.31
N LEU A 168 1.21 -2.33 -19.82
CA LEU A 168 0.08 -1.42 -19.92
C LEU A 168 -0.06 -0.66 -18.60
N GLN A 169 0.07 0.65 -18.67
CA GLN A 169 -0.05 1.54 -17.52
C GLN A 169 -1.47 1.50 -16.94
N SER A 170 -1.58 1.44 -15.61
CA SER A 170 -2.85 1.50 -14.87
C SER A 170 -3.20 2.95 -14.54
N ALA A 171 -2.41 3.62 -13.71
CA ALA A 171 -2.70 4.97 -13.23
C ALA A 171 -1.63 6.00 -13.63
N HIS A 172 -0.34 5.69 -13.48
CA HIS A 172 0.80 6.54 -13.84
C HIS A 172 1.75 5.84 -14.80
N LEU A 173 2.92 6.45 -15.03
CA LEU A 173 3.86 5.99 -16.06
C LEU A 173 4.64 4.73 -15.67
N GLY A 174 4.73 4.41 -14.39
CA GLY A 174 5.43 3.24 -13.90
C GLY A 174 4.74 2.60 -12.70
N GLU A 175 5.14 1.36 -12.42
CA GLU A 175 4.68 0.61 -11.26
C GLU A 175 5.85 0.05 -10.47
N CYS A 176 5.65 -0.08 -9.16
CA CYS A 176 6.62 -0.66 -8.25
C CYS A 176 5.95 -1.67 -7.34
N LEU A 177 6.56 -2.84 -7.22
CA LEU A 177 6.10 -3.90 -6.33
C LEU A 177 7.14 -4.23 -5.27
N THR A 178 6.69 -4.51 -4.06
CA THR A 178 7.46 -5.23 -3.06
C THR A 178 7.08 -6.69 -3.11
N VAL A 179 8.02 -7.55 -3.45
CA VAL A 179 7.78 -8.98 -3.67
C VAL A 179 8.57 -9.77 -2.64
N THR A 180 7.89 -10.49 -1.76
CA THR A 180 8.52 -11.17 -0.62
C THR A 180 8.10 -12.62 -0.50
N ASP A 181 9.03 -13.45 -0.02
CA ASP A 181 8.80 -14.81 0.45
C ASP A 181 9.50 -15.02 1.81
N PRO A 182 9.43 -16.20 2.46
CA PRO A 182 10.08 -16.42 3.75
C PRO A 182 11.60 -16.25 3.80
N ASN A 183 12.26 -16.08 2.67
CA ASN A 183 13.72 -16.07 2.57
C ASN A 183 14.29 -14.75 2.07
N GLU A 184 13.57 -14.05 1.19
CA GLU A 184 14.07 -12.83 0.55
C GLU A 184 12.96 -11.85 0.20
N ALA A 185 13.37 -10.59 -0.03
CA ALA A 185 12.50 -9.49 -0.43
C ALA A 185 13.11 -8.74 -1.61
N TRP A 186 12.28 -8.34 -2.56
CA TRP A 186 12.64 -7.60 -3.76
C TRP A 186 11.78 -6.36 -3.93
N VAL A 187 12.36 -5.31 -4.48
CA VAL A 187 11.63 -4.16 -5.03
C VAL A 187 11.74 -4.26 -6.54
N PHE A 188 10.60 -4.41 -7.21
CA PHE A 188 10.49 -4.53 -8.68
C PHE A 188 9.88 -3.26 -9.24
N GLU A 189 10.49 -2.68 -10.27
CA GLU A 189 9.99 -1.48 -10.95
C GLU A 189 9.91 -1.73 -12.45
N VAL A 190 8.83 -1.24 -13.09
CA VAL A 190 8.56 -1.43 -14.51
C VAL A 190 8.04 -0.15 -15.17
N PHE A 191 8.45 0.05 -16.42
CA PHE A 191 8.05 1.18 -17.26
C PHE A 191 7.78 0.72 -18.70
N GLY A 192 6.99 1.51 -19.42
CA GLY A 192 6.78 1.34 -20.85
C GLY A 192 8.02 1.69 -21.67
N VAL A 193 8.03 1.22 -22.90
CA VAL A 193 9.16 1.43 -23.87
C VAL A 193 8.81 2.43 -24.97
N GLY A 194 7.79 3.25 -24.76
CA GLY A 194 7.33 4.26 -25.71
C GLY A 194 6.24 3.78 -26.68
N PRO A 195 5.59 4.70 -27.38
CA PRO A 195 4.36 4.44 -28.12
C PRO A 195 4.54 3.62 -29.40
N ILE A 196 5.76 3.47 -29.90
CA ILE A 196 6.03 2.81 -31.20
C ILE A 196 6.18 1.29 -31.10
N TRP A 197 6.27 0.74 -29.89
CA TRP A 197 6.43 -0.70 -29.71
C TRP A 197 5.21 -1.48 -30.20
N SER A 198 5.45 -2.68 -30.74
CA SER A 198 4.41 -3.66 -31.01
C SER A 198 4.97 -5.09 -30.93
N PRO A 199 4.13 -6.10 -30.66
CA PRO A 199 4.59 -7.50 -30.59
C PRO A 199 5.25 -8.01 -31.89
N LYS A 200 5.04 -7.32 -33.01
CA LYS A 200 5.61 -7.67 -34.31
C LYS A 200 7.08 -7.27 -34.46
N THR A 201 7.60 -6.40 -33.63
CA THR A 201 9.01 -5.98 -33.65
C THR A 201 9.94 -7.10 -33.22
N GLY A 202 9.45 -7.99 -32.35
CA GLY A 202 10.26 -9.02 -31.70
C GLY A 202 11.15 -8.47 -30.57
N GLU A 203 10.97 -7.20 -30.21
CA GLU A 203 11.66 -6.53 -29.12
C GLU A 203 10.83 -6.58 -27.83
N SER A 204 11.45 -6.32 -26.68
CA SER A 204 10.77 -6.25 -25.40
C SER A 204 9.76 -5.11 -25.33
N GLY A 205 8.57 -5.39 -24.79
CA GLY A 205 7.48 -4.40 -24.61
C GLY A 205 7.48 -3.70 -23.26
N ALA A 206 8.51 -3.92 -22.46
CA ALA A 206 8.69 -3.27 -21.17
C ALA A 206 10.18 -3.11 -20.86
N VAL A 207 10.48 -2.22 -19.96
CA VAL A 207 11.79 -2.12 -19.28
C VAL A 207 11.55 -2.25 -17.80
N TRP A 208 12.28 -3.13 -17.11
CA TRP A 208 12.10 -3.40 -15.69
C TRP A 208 13.42 -3.67 -14.98
N ALA A 209 13.45 -3.39 -13.70
CA ALA A 209 14.53 -3.78 -12.81
C ALA A 209 13.95 -4.24 -11.47
N ALA A 210 14.64 -5.18 -10.81
CA ALA A 210 14.32 -5.57 -9.45
C ALA A 210 15.60 -5.64 -8.62
N GLN A 211 15.58 -4.99 -7.47
CA GLN A 211 16.69 -5.00 -6.53
C GLN A 211 16.29 -5.71 -5.25
N LYS A 212 17.11 -6.67 -4.82
CA LYS A 212 16.93 -7.37 -3.55
C LYS A 212 17.19 -6.42 -2.39
N VAL A 213 16.29 -6.42 -1.41
CA VAL A 213 16.52 -5.77 -0.12
C VAL A 213 17.50 -6.63 0.69
N PRO A 214 18.63 -6.12 1.17
CA PRO A 214 19.53 -6.90 2.00
C PRO A 214 18.81 -7.48 3.22
N ASP A 215 19.17 -8.69 3.62
CA ASP A 215 18.48 -9.42 4.69
C ASP A 215 18.42 -8.66 6.02
N ASP A 216 19.41 -7.77 6.29
CA ASP A 216 19.51 -6.96 7.51
C ASP A 216 19.07 -5.49 7.33
N HIS A 217 18.33 -5.18 6.24
CA HIS A 217 17.88 -3.84 5.91
C HIS A 217 16.37 -3.70 5.91
N ILE A 218 15.93 -2.42 5.95
CA ILE A 218 14.56 -1.99 5.61
C ILE A 218 14.59 -1.06 4.40
N THR A 219 13.46 -1.00 3.69
CA THR A 219 13.19 0.05 2.68
C THR A 219 11.74 0.48 2.75
N CYS A 220 11.46 1.68 2.22
CA CYS A 220 10.11 2.21 2.05
C CYS A 220 9.92 2.64 0.59
N VAL A 221 8.81 2.26 0.01
CA VAL A 221 8.42 2.62 -1.37
C VAL A 221 7.15 3.50 -1.30
N PRO A 222 7.30 4.82 -1.40
CA PRO A 222 6.21 5.78 -1.25
C PRO A 222 5.77 6.39 -2.58
N ASN A 223 5.32 5.64 -3.57
CA ASN A 223 4.98 6.12 -4.93
C ASN A 223 6.14 6.82 -5.67
N SER A 224 7.36 6.44 -5.40
CA SER A 224 8.52 6.93 -6.13
C SER A 224 9.51 5.82 -6.39
N SER A 225 10.16 5.85 -7.56
CA SER A 225 11.22 4.91 -7.92
C SER A 225 12.35 4.93 -6.88
N ARG A 226 12.84 3.76 -6.48
CA ARG A 226 13.85 3.58 -5.42
C ARG A 226 15.16 3.02 -5.91
N ILE A 227 15.17 2.29 -7.05
CA ILE A 227 16.37 1.61 -7.57
C ILE A 227 17.40 2.65 -7.97
N GLY A 228 18.62 2.46 -7.51
CA GLY A 228 19.72 3.41 -7.68
C GLY A 228 20.58 3.14 -8.91
N GLU A 229 21.91 3.20 -8.73
CA GLU A 229 22.89 2.98 -9.79
C GLU A 229 22.89 1.53 -10.27
N ILE A 230 22.70 1.34 -11.57
CA ILE A 230 22.87 0.07 -12.26
C ILE A 230 24.31 -0.05 -12.74
N LYS A 231 25.06 -0.91 -12.08
CA LYS A 231 26.46 -1.15 -12.40
C LYS A 231 26.75 -2.63 -12.44
N ASP A 232 27.39 -3.09 -13.51
CA ASP A 232 27.79 -4.49 -13.72
C ASP A 232 26.67 -5.49 -13.36
N PRO A 233 25.43 -5.35 -13.89
CA PRO A 233 24.29 -6.16 -13.45
C PRO A 233 24.54 -7.67 -13.61
N GLU A 234 25.34 -8.08 -14.60
CA GLU A 234 25.70 -9.47 -14.84
C GLU A 234 26.60 -10.10 -13.76
N LYS A 235 27.13 -9.30 -12.82
CA LYS A 235 27.95 -9.74 -11.68
C LYS A 235 27.20 -9.70 -10.35
N ARG A 236 25.94 -9.27 -10.37
CA ARG A 236 25.12 -9.04 -9.17
C ARG A 236 24.02 -10.09 -9.10
N ASP A 237 23.93 -10.81 -8.00
CA ASP A 237 22.86 -11.74 -7.69
C ASP A 237 21.68 -11.07 -6.94
N ASP A 238 21.91 -9.83 -6.48
CA ASP A 238 20.94 -8.95 -5.83
C ASP A 238 20.24 -7.98 -6.82
N LEU A 239 20.48 -8.12 -8.12
CA LEU A 239 19.87 -7.31 -9.17
C LEU A 239 19.42 -8.16 -10.34
N LEU A 240 18.13 -8.06 -10.68
CA LEU A 240 17.53 -8.61 -11.89
C LEU A 240 17.08 -7.45 -12.76
N ILE A 241 17.31 -7.52 -14.08
CA ILE A 241 17.00 -6.41 -14.96
C ILE A 241 16.74 -6.90 -16.39
N SER A 242 15.81 -6.26 -17.09
CA SER A 242 15.59 -6.49 -18.51
C SER A 242 16.83 -6.14 -19.34
N SER A 243 17.14 -6.94 -20.34
CA SER A 243 18.38 -6.80 -21.11
C SER A 243 18.44 -5.51 -21.95
N ASN A 244 17.31 -4.90 -22.23
CA ASN A 244 17.14 -3.71 -23.09
C ASN A 244 17.22 -2.38 -22.35
N TYR A 245 17.61 -2.35 -21.07
CA TYR A 245 17.47 -1.15 -20.22
C TYR A 245 18.28 0.06 -20.70
N ILE A 246 19.44 -0.15 -21.32
CA ILE A 246 20.24 0.95 -21.90
C ILE A 246 19.66 1.36 -23.26
N GLU A 247 19.38 0.40 -24.12
CA GLU A 247 18.88 0.65 -25.49
C GLU A 247 17.55 1.40 -25.46
N VAL A 248 16.64 1.09 -24.55
CA VAL A 248 15.37 1.80 -24.38
C VAL A 248 15.62 3.22 -23.89
N ALA A 249 16.47 3.42 -22.89
CA ALA A 249 16.78 4.76 -22.38
C ALA A 249 17.40 5.67 -23.47
N GLU A 250 18.29 5.12 -24.28
CA GLU A 250 18.89 5.85 -25.42
C GLU A 250 17.87 6.14 -26.51
N ALA A 251 17.04 5.17 -26.87
CA ALA A 251 15.99 5.34 -27.90
C ALA A 251 14.95 6.38 -27.51
N LEU A 252 14.62 6.48 -26.22
CA LEU A 252 13.72 7.48 -25.68
C LEU A 252 14.40 8.84 -25.43
N GLY A 253 15.74 8.93 -25.56
CA GLY A 253 16.50 10.15 -25.31
C GLY A 253 16.70 10.50 -23.83
N LEU A 254 16.51 9.54 -22.94
CA LEU A 254 16.63 9.70 -21.49
C LEU A 254 18.07 9.53 -21.00
N TYR A 255 18.92 8.86 -21.77
CA TYR A 255 20.30 8.56 -21.42
C TYR A 255 21.21 8.59 -22.65
N ASP A 256 22.48 8.91 -22.45
CA ASP A 256 23.55 8.83 -23.46
C ASP A 256 24.74 8.06 -22.86
N SER A 257 24.91 6.82 -23.25
CA SER A 257 26.01 5.97 -22.77
C SER A 257 27.39 6.52 -23.12
N ALA A 258 27.51 7.40 -24.14
CA ALA A 258 28.77 8.06 -24.49
C ALA A 258 29.15 9.23 -23.56
N SER A 259 28.21 9.68 -22.69
CA SER A 259 28.48 10.75 -21.73
C SER A 259 29.45 10.33 -20.63
N GLY A 260 29.51 9.04 -20.30
CA GLY A 260 30.28 8.49 -19.19
C GLY A 260 29.65 8.71 -17.82
N GLU A 261 28.43 9.26 -17.76
CA GLU A 261 27.68 9.40 -16.52
C GLU A 261 27.13 8.03 -16.05
N PRO A 262 27.00 7.82 -14.72
CA PRO A 262 26.44 6.58 -14.21
C PRO A 262 24.97 6.41 -14.61
N PHE A 263 24.54 5.16 -14.85
CA PHE A 263 23.15 4.84 -15.10
C PHE A 263 22.40 4.75 -13.75
N ILE A 264 21.65 5.80 -13.40
CA ILE A 264 20.86 5.83 -12.16
C ILE A 264 19.39 5.65 -12.52
N TRP A 265 18.86 4.45 -12.27
CA TRP A 265 17.54 4.01 -12.69
C TRP A 265 16.43 4.99 -12.32
N LYS A 266 16.34 5.37 -11.03
CA LYS A 266 15.30 6.26 -10.52
C LYS A 266 15.29 7.68 -11.11
N TYR A 267 16.40 8.13 -11.68
CA TYR A 267 16.51 9.44 -12.35
C TYR A 267 16.27 9.34 -13.85
N ILE A 268 16.53 8.17 -14.44
CA ILE A 268 16.37 7.97 -15.87
C ILE A 268 14.95 7.56 -16.21
N TYR A 269 14.44 6.51 -15.58
CA TYR A 269 13.08 6.02 -15.82
C TYR A 269 12.05 6.57 -14.84
N GLY A 270 12.38 6.66 -13.56
CA GLY A 270 11.47 7.04 -12.49
C GLY A 270 11.23 8.54 -12.36
N ASP A 271 11.97 9.39 -13.06
CA ASP A 271 11.89 10.87 -13.01
C ASP A 271 11.81 11.44 -11.59
N ALA A 272 12.57 10.83 -10.67
CA ALA A 272 12.45 11.10 -9.23
C ALA A 272 12.78 12.56 -8.82
N GLU A 273 13.50 13.31 -9.66
CA GLU A 273 13.84 14.71 -9.39
C GLU A 273 12.70 15.69 -9.73
N ASN A 274 11.83 15.31 -10.70
CA ASN A 274 10.79 16.19 -11.24
C ASN A 274 9.40 15.87 -10.73
N PHE A 275 9.22 14.71 -10.10
CA PHE A 275 7.94 14.31 -9.54
C PHE A 275 7.58 15.28 -8.40
N ASP A 276 6.32 15.77 -8.35
CA ASP A 276 5.83 16.69 -7.30
C ASP A 276 5.84 15.98 -5.94
N ALA A 277 7.02 15.97 -5.39
CA ALA A 277 7.59 15.01 -4.50
C ALA A 277 7.11 15.14 -3.05
N TRP A 278 6.36 16.20 -2.73
CA TRP A 278 6.10 16.52 -1.34
C TRP A 278 5.29 15.44 -0.62
N ALA A 279 4.19 14.99 -1.21
CA ALA A 279 3.29 14.04 -0.56
C ALA A 279 3.92 12.65 -0.36
N GLN A 280 4.74 12.18 -1.31
CA GLN A 280 5.35 10.86 -1.23
C GLN A 280 6.52 10.83 -0.23
N TYR A 281 7.33 11.87 -0.22
CA TYR A 281 8.58 11.87 0.54
C TYR A 281 8.40 12.02 2.04
N TYR A 282 7.27 12.52 2.53
CA TYR A 282 6.97 12.51 3.97
C TYR A 282 6.93 11.10 4.56
N ARG A 283 6.47 10.09 3.79
CA ARG A 283 6.46 8.69 4.23
C ARG A 283 7.86 8.10 4.28
N LEU A 284 8.66 8.38 3.26
CA LEU A 284 10.06 7.98 3.24
C LEU A 284 10.85 8.65 4.38
N TYR A 285 10.66 9.96 4.58
CA TYR A 285 11.21 10.71 5.70
C TYR A 285 10.81 10.07 7.05
N SER A 286 9.53 9.78 7.25
CA SER A 286 9.04 9.16 8.49
C SER A 286 9.66 7.79 8.72
N ALA A 287 9.70 6.92 7.71
CA ALA A 287 10.24 5.56 7.85
C ALA A 287 11.74 5.57 8.15
N TYR A 288 12.52 6.38 7.41
CA TYR A 288 13.96 6.39 7.57
C TYR A 288 14.39 7.03 8.89
N ASN A 289 13.76 8.13 9.32
CA ASN A 289 14.05 8.73 10.62
C ASN A 289 13.55 7.87 11.79
N TYR A 290 12.53 7.05 11.59
CA TYR A 290 12.05 6.13 12.61
C TYR A 290 13.02 4.96 12.86
N PHE A 291 13.68 4.47 11.80
CA PHE A 291 14.56 3.31 11.85
C PHE A 291 16.06 3.66 11.81
N SER A 292 16.45 4.93 11.91
CA SER A 292 17.84 5.36 11.87
C SER A 292 18.20 6.25 13.06
N ASP A 293 19.46 6.21 13.46
CA ASP A 293 20.06 7.19 14.36
C ASP A 293 20.63 8.40 13.59
N GLU A 294 20.72 8.29 12.25
CA GLU A 294 21.09 9.40 11.37
C GLU A 294 19.85 10.23 11.06
N GLU A 295 20.00 11.54 10.97
CA GLU A 295 18.94 12.45 10.59
C GLU A 295 18.85 12.53 9.06
N TYR A 296 17.67 12.24 8.52
CA TYR A 296 17.33 12.34 7.10
C TYR A 296 16.48 13.60 6.89
N ALA A 297 16.99 14.56 6.11
CA ALA A 297 16.28 15.79 5.80
C ALA A 297 15.27 15.59 4.67
N LEU A 298 14.03 16.08 4.83
CA LEU A 298 12.95 15.87 3.85
C LEU A 298 13.30 16.36 2.45
N GLU A 299 13.97 17.51 2.34
CA GLU A 299 14.39 18.10 1.07
C GLU A 299 15.38 17.25 0.26
N ASP A 300 16.03 16.30 0.92
CA ASP A 300 16.96 15.36 0.29
C ASP A 300 16.36 13.97 0.07
N ALA A 301 15.06 13.78 0.30
CA ALA A 301 14.43 12.45 0.28
C ALA A 301 14.61 11.69 -1.04
N TYR A 302 14.61 12.38 -2.18
CA TYR A 302 14.89 11.78 -3.49
C TYR A 302 16.31 11.20 -3.62
N LYS A 303 17.26 11.64 -2.76
CA LYS A 303 18.65 11.14 -2.70
C LYS A 303 18.83 9.99 -1.71
N TYR A 304 17.85 9.71 -0.87
CA TYR A 304 18.00 8.67 0.13
C TYR A 304 18.45 7.35 -0.48
N PRO A 305 19.25 6.54 0.24
CA PRO A 305 19.68 5.26 -0.25
C PRO A 305 18.48 4.34 -0.53
N PHE A 306 18.69 3.32 -1.35
CA PHE A 306 17.66 2.31 -1.65
C PHE A 306 17.08 1.68 -0.36
N SER A 307 17.95 1.33 0.58
CA SER A 307 17.59 0.73 1.85
C SER A 307 18.57 1.14 2.95
N ILE A 308 18.17 1.01 4.21
CA ILE A 308 19.01 1.30 5.37
C ILE A 308 19.01 0.11 6.34
N LYS A 309 20.09 -0.02 7.09
CA LYS A 309 20.14 -0.93 8.22
C LYS A 309 19.44 -0.28 9.42
N PRO A 310 18.37 -0.89 9.96
CA PRO A 310 17.65 -0.28 11.06
C PRO A 310 18.49 -0.25 12.34
N ASN A 311 18.32 0.78 13.16
CA ASN A 311 18.99 0.96 14.44
C ASN A 311 18.51 -0.01 15.54
N LYS A 312 17.43 -0.73 15.28
CA LYS A 312 16.82 -1.74 16.17
C LYS A 312 16.22 -2.87 15.32
N LYS A 313 15.93 -4.01 15.97
CA LYS A 313 15.14 -5.06 15.32
C LYS A 313 13.71 -4.60 15.12
N VAL A 314 13.20 -4.82 13.92
CA VAL A 314 11.84 -4.43 13.51
C VAL A 314 10.81 -5.40 14.10
N THR A 315 9.73 -4.87 14.65
CA THR A 315 8.63 -5.63 15.25
C THR A 315 7.30 -5.34 14.58
N LYS A 316 6.26 -6.10 14.90
CA LYS A 316 4.87 -5.84 14.48
C LYS A 316 4.38 -4.48 14.97
N GLU A 317 4.73 -4.14 16.21
CA GLU A 317 4.39 -2.87 16.84
C GLU A 317 5.01 -1.68 16.10
N ASP A 318 6.20 -1.86 15.51
CA ASP A 318 6.83 -0.83 14.67
C ASP A 318 6.01 -0.56 13.41
N TYR A 319 5.44 -1.59 12.79
CA TYR A 319 4.54 -1.41 11.64
C TYR A 319 3.26 -0.66 12.06
N VAL A 320 2.63 -1.04 13.17
CA VAL A 320 1.47 -0.31 13.68
C VAL A 320 1.82 1.16 13.93
N LYS A 321 2.95 1.43 14.61
CA LYS A 321 3.39 2.79 14.92
C LYS A 321 3.67 3.60 13.66
N LEU A 322 4.30 3.00 12.65
CA LEU A 322 4.60 3.67 11.40
C LEU A 322 3.31 3.97 10.61
N TYR A 323 2.41 3.01 10.50
CA TYR A 323 1.16 3.16 9.74
C TYR A 323 0.13 4.05 10.43
N THR A 324 0.20 4.23 11.74
CA THR A 324 -0.61 5.22 12.47
C THR A 324 0.06 6.59 12.56
N ASN A 325 1.21 6.77 11.91
CA ASN A 325 1.94 8.04 11.93
C ASN A 325 1.24 9.07 11.03
N SER A 326 0.79 10.13 11.65
CA SER A 326 0.20 11.31 11.02
C SER A 326 1.10 12.55 11.13
N LEU A 327 2.42 12.36 11.24
CA LEU A 327 3.45 13.40 11.38
C LEU A 327 3.37 14.21 12.69
N LYS A 328 2.54 13.78 13.66
CA LYS A 328 2.45 14.44 14.97
C LYS A 328 3.79 14.50 15.67
N GLY A 329 4.06 15.65 16.31
CA GLY A 329 5.29 15.91 17.04
C GLY A 329 6.52 16.13 16.16
N THR A 330 6.37 16.18 14.84
CA THR A 330 7.41 16.58 13.88
C THR A 330 7.26 18.05 13.48
N PRO A 331 8.23 18.65 12.78
CA PRO A 331 8.07 19.98 12.19
C PRO A 331 6.91 20.09 11.18
N TYR A 332 6.32 18.98 10.78
CA TYR A 332 5.24 18.87 9.80
C TYR A 332 3.89 18.51 10.43
N ASP A 333 3.75 18.70 11.73
CA ASP A 333 2.51 18.47 12.48
C ASP A 333 1.48 19.55 12.18
N ILE A 334 0.57 19.26 11.24
CA ILE A 334 -0.48 20.21 10.86
C ILE A 334 -1.49 20.50 11.98
N THR A 335 -1.52 19.67 13.04
CA THR A 335 -2.39 19.96 14.20
C THR A 335 -1.85 21.09 15.08
N GLU A 336 -0.61 21.53 14.85
CA GLU A 336 0.01 22.67 15.55
C GLU A 336 -0.09 23.98 14.79
N GLU A 337 -0.76 24.02 13.63
CA GLU A 337 -0.97 25.22 12.84
C GLU A 337 -1.76 26.30 13.59
N GLU A 338 -1.38 27.58 13.39
CA GLU A 338 -2.02 28.74 14.05
C GLU A 338 -3.53 28.77 13.87
N GLY A 339 -4.07 28.33 12.74
CA GLY A 339 -5.50 28.28 12.46
C GLY A 339 -6.30 27.39 13.40
N TRP A 340 -5.64 26.46 14.10
CA TRP A 340 -6.27 25.63 15.12
C TRP A 340 -6.37 26.29 16.50
N TYR A 341 -5.77 27.45 16.71
CA TYR A 341 -5.78 28.11 18.00
C TYR A 341 -6.79 29.27 18.04
N TYR A 342 -7.45 29.43 19.16
CA TYR A 342 -8.36 30.52 19.42
C TYR A 342 -8.12 31.09 20.81
N ILE A 343 -8.59 32.34 21.05
CA ILE A 343 -8.55 32.96 22.37
C ILE A 343 -9.87 32.64 23.10
N ASN A 344 -9.77 31.92 24.21
CA ASN A 344 -10.93 31.57 25.01
C ASN A 344 -11.50 32.79 25.81
N SER A 345 -12.60 32.60 26.54
CA SER A 345 -13.22 33.66 27.34
C SER A 345 -12.37 34.16 28.50
N LYS A 346 -11.29 33.43 28.85
CA LYS A 346 -10.31 33.86 29.87
C LYS A 346 -9.14 34.65 29.26
N GLY A 347 -9.09 34.81 27.94
CA GLY A 347 -7.99 35.48 27.22
C GLY A 347 -6.78 34.57 26.97
N GLU A 348 -6.93 33.25 27.12
CA GLU A 348 -5.87 32.26 26.91
C GLU A 348 -5.90 31.73 25.48
N LYS A 349 -4.73 31.50 24.87
CA LYS A 349 -4.60 30.81 23.57
C LYS A 349 -4.80 29.31 23.80
N VAL A 350 -5.81 28.75 23.18
CA VAL A 350 -6.22 27.35 23.35
C VAL A 350 -6.31 26.65 22.00
N LYS A 351 -5.79 25.43 21.92
CA LYS A 351 -5.91 24.58 20.73
C LYS A 351 -7.34 24.07 20.57
N SER A 352 -7.85 24.11 19.36
CA SER A 352 -9.18 23.60 19.04
C SER A 352 -9.26 22.08 19.21
N ILE A 353 -10.36 21.62 19.77
CA ILE A 353 -10.70 20.19 19.82
C ILE A 353 -10.97 19.59 18.43
N LEU A 354 -11.11 20.43 17.42
CA LEU A 354 -11.31 20.05 16.03
C LEU A 354 -9.99 19.86 15.29
N ALA A 355 -8.85 20.19 15.91
CA ALA A 355 -7.54 20.01 15.30
C ALA A 355 -7.32 18.55 14.95
N THR A 356 -7.21 18.27 13.66
CA THR A 356 -7.05 16.92 13.11
C THR A 356 -5.84 16.86 12.17
N PRO A 357 -5.08 15.75 12.16
CA PRO A 357 -4.06 15.52 11.14
C PRO A 357 -4.67 15.04 9.80
N GLN A 358 -5.95 14.69 9.80
CA GLN A 358 -6.69 14.13 8.68
C GLN A 358 -7.51 15.23 7.98
N MET A 359 -6.82 16.26 7.43
CA MET A 359 -7.49 17.35 6.73
C MET A 359 -7.53 17.10 5.23
N ASN A 360 -8.71 17.28 4.65
CA ASN A 360 -8.81 17.44 3.21
C ASN A 360 -8.43 18.85 2.76
N TRP A 361 -8.16 19.03 1.47
CA TRP A 361 -7.72 20.30 0.90
C TRP A 361 -8.71 21.47 1.10
N HIS A 362 -10.02 21.20 1.27
CA HIS A 362 -10.99 22.25 1.61
C HIS A 362 -10.79 22.76 3.04
N GLN A 363 -10.46 21.89 3.98
CA GLN A 363 -10.21 22.27 5.36
C GLN A 363 -8.89 23.05 5.48
N THR A 364 -7.84 22.63 4.78
CA THR A 364 -6.57 23.38 4.75
C THR A 364 -6.72 24.75 4.16
N ALA A 365 -7.49 24.91 3.09
CA ALA A 365 -7.78 26.22 2.50
C ALA A 365 -8.50 27.17 3.48
N LEU A 366 -9.33 26.63 4.39
CA LEU A 366 -10.02 27.45 5.40
C LEU A 366 -9.11 27.92 6.52
N LEU A 367 -8.01 27.21 6.80
CA LEU A 367 -7.08 27.57 7.87
C LEU A 367 -6.05 28.61 7.46
N ASP A 368 -6.05 29.05 6.20
CA ASP A 368 -5.07 30.01 5.63
C ASP A 368 -3.62 29.62 5.99
N THR A 369 -3.33 28.33 5.91
CA THR A 369 -2.03 27.79 6.25
C THR A 369 -1.07 27.92 5.08
N GLU A 370 0.22 28.15 5.35
CA GLU A 370 1.28 28.05 4.33
C GLU A 370 1.39 26.62 3.76
N PHE A 371 0.78 25.65 4.42
CA PHE A 371 0.55 24.31 3.89
C PHE A 371 -0.58 24.36 2.87
N ASP A 372 -0.26 24.75 1.66
CA ASP A 372 -1.10 24.63 0.46
C ASP A 372 -1.37 23.16 0.08
N LYS A 373 -1.34 22.27 1.06
CA LYS A 373 -1.17 20.82 0.91
C LYS A 373 -2.03 20.12 1.95
N GLY A 374 -3.29 20.00 1.63
CA GLY A 374 -4.28 19.31 2.47
C GLY A 374 -3.98 17.84 2.75
N ASP A 375 -3.06 17.27 2.01
CA ASP A 375 -2.56 15.93 2.20
C ASP A 375 -1.03 15.99 2.32
N LEU A 376 -0.53 15.97 3.55
CA LEU A 376 0.91 15.94 3.82
C LEU A 376 1.56 14.59 3.49
N GLY A 377 0.80 13.64 2.92
CA GLY A 377 1.37 12.35 2.55
C GLY A 377 1.89 11.54 3.73
N SER A 378 1.22 11.57 4.87
CA SER A 378 1.49 10.68 5.99
C SER A 378 1.13 9.22 5.64
N PHE A 379 1.54 8.26 6.48
CA PHE A 379 1.10 6.87 6.34
C PHE A 379 -0.39 6.71 6.63
N ALA A 380 -0.89 7.40 7.67
CA ALA A 380 -2.30 7.39 8.01
C ALA A 380 -3.05 8.39 7.14
N ARG A 381 -3.99 7.90 6.34
CA ARG A 381 -4.77 8.74 5.41
C ARG A 381 -6.26 8.48 5.54
N TYR A 382 -7.05 9.55 5.57
CA TYR A 382 -8.52 9.49 5.68
C TYR A 382 -9.21 8.83 4.46
N TYR A 383 -8.51 8.67 3.36
CA TYR A 383 -9.02 8.03 2.14
C TYR A 383 -8.35 6.68 1.85
N CYS A 384 -7.63 6.11 2.78
CA CYS A 384 -7.14 4.75 2.68
C CYS A 384 -8.32 3.78 2.63
N SER A 385 -8.30 2.79 1.76
CA SER A 385 -9.33 1.75 1.69
C SER A 385 -8.95 0.53 2.50
N VAL A 386 -7.71 0.12 2.36
CA VAL A 386 -7.15 -1.09 2.98
C VAL A 386 -5.72 -0.82 3.34
N PHE A 387 -5.31 -1.42 4.43
CA PHE A 387 -3.90 -1.44 4.83
C PHE A 387 -3.57 -2.80 5.43
N TRP A 388 -2.33 -3.23 5.24
CA TRP A 388 -1.86 -4.45 5.86
C TRP A 388 -0.35 -4.47 5.99
N PHE A 389 0.15 -5.29 6.90
CA PHE A 389 1.53 -5.77 6.90
C PHE A 389 1.55 -7.28 7.08
N SER A 390 2.65 -7.91 6.71
CA SER A 390 2.76 -9.37 6.68
C SER A 390 4.01 -9.88 7.39
N GLN A 391 3.96 -11.15 7.77
CA GLN A 391 5.11 -11.94 8.19
C GLN A 391 5.14 -13.22 7.35
N ALA A 392 6.27 -13.46 6.68
CA ALA A 392 6.56 -14.70 5.98
C ALA A 392 7.70 -15.43 6.71
N ARG A 393 7.48 -16.69 7.12
CA ARG A 393 8.33 -17.38 8.09
C ARG A 393 8.70 -18.77 7.62
N SER A 394 10.00 -18.99 7.39
CA SER A 394 10.52 -20.25 6.81
C SER A 394 10.56 -21.43 7.78
N TRP A 395 10.37 -21.22 9.07
CA TRP A 395 10.44 -22.29 10.09
C TRP A 395 9.07 -22.90 10.44
N LEU A 396 8.01 -22.41 9.82
CA LEU A 396 6.66 -22.94 9.96
C LEU A 396 6.15 -23.50 8.63
N PRO A 397 5.21 -24.47 8.64
CA PRO A 397 4.47 -24.82 7.42
C PRO A 397 3.84 -23.57 6.78
N ASP A 398 3.73 -23.55 5.46
CA ASP A 398 3.25 -22.39 4.72
C ASP A 398 1.90 -21.87 5.25
N GLU A 399 0.97 -22.77 5.55
CA GLU A 399 -0.37 -22.44 6.02
C GLU A 399 -0.40 -21.67 7.35
N ILE A 400 0.63 -21.84 8.18
CA ILE A 400 0.80 -21.21 9.49
C ILE A 400 1.81 -20.06 9.40
N GLY A 401 2.84 -20.24 8.58
CA GLY A 401 3.99 -19.36 8.47
C GLY A 401 3.67 -17.98 7.89
N GLY A 402 2.76 -17.93 6.92
CA GLY A 402 2.29 -16.67 6.32
C GLY A 402 1.12 -16.08 7.08
N VAL A 403 1.27 -14.86 7.58
CA VAL A 403 0.18 -14.10 8.19
C VAL A 403 0.15 -12.68 7.64
N ILE A 404 -1.05 -12.24 7.29
CA ILE A 404 -1.38 -10.88 6.88
C ILE A 404 -2.15 -10.24 8.02
N TRP A 405 -1.62 -9.16 8.56
CA TRP A 405 -2.29 -8.31 9.53
C TRP A 405 -3.08 -7.27 8.73
N TYR A 406 -4.38 -7.49 8.55
CA TYR A 406 -5.22 -6.78 7.60
C TYR A 406 -6.15 -5.79 8.30
N GLY A 407 -6.29 -4.59 7.75
CA GLY A 407 -7.19 -3.56 8.27
C GLY A 407 -7.94 -2.84 7.16
N LEU A 408 -9.08 -2.31 7.52
CA LEU A 408 -10.00 -1.58 6.64
C LEU A 408 -10.01 -0.11 7.01
N ASP A 409 -10.17 0.76 5.99
CA ASP A 409 -10.24 2.20 6.12
C ASP A 409 -8.94 2.83 6.66
N ASN A 410 -8.97 3.83 7.49
CA ASN A 410 -7.82 4.58 7.98
C ASN A 410 -7.02 3.81 9.06
N PRO A 411 -5.74 3.50 8.84
CA PRO A 411 -4.92 2.78 9.82
C PRO A 411 -4.75 3.52 11.16
N GLU A 412 -4.91 4.84 11.20
CA GLU A 412 -4.85 5.58 12.47
C GLU A 412 -6.00 5.15 13.42
N ASN A 413 -7.16 4.82 12.87
CA ASN A 413 -8.37 4.53 13.65
C ASN A 413 -8.80 3.06 13.65
N SER A 414 -8.31 2.24 12.73
CA SER A 414 -8.67 0.83 12.58
C SER A 414 -7.56 -0.14 13.04
N PRO A 415 -7.91 -1.32 13.58
CA PRO A 415 -6.92 -2.32 13.99
C PRO A 415 -6.43 -3.15 12.81
N PHE A 416 -5.29 -3.81 12.98
CA PHE A 416 -4.79 -4.88 12.13
C PHE A 416 -5.28 -6.23 12.66
N VAL A 417 -6.01 -6.98 11.85
CA VAL A 417 -6.59 -8.28 12.21
C VAL A 417 -5.80 -9.41 11.56
N PRO A 418 -5.42 -10.49 12.27
CA PRO A 418 -4.61 -11.56 11.70
C PRO A 418 -5.41 -12.44 10.73
N MET A 419 -4.87 -12.63 9.53
CA MET A 419 -5.37 -13.53 8.51
C MET A 419 -4.23 -14.41 8.02
N TYR A 420 -4.31 -15.71 8.25
CA TYR A 420 -3.29 -16.66 7.82
C TYR A 420 -3.48 -17.07 6.36
N VAL A 421 -2.40 -17.30 5.63
CA VAL A 421 -2.49 -17.77 4.23
C VAL A 421 -3.09 -19.18 4.12
N GLY A 422 -3.15 -19.92 5.23
CA GLY A 422 -3.82 -21.22 5.34
C GLY A 422 -5.35 -21.18 5.34
N VAL A 423 -5.98 -20.03 5.58
CA VAL A 423 -7.46 -19.93 5.68
C VAL A 423 -8.16 -20.27 4.37
N ASN A 424 -9.36 -20.84 4.48
CA ASN A 424 -10.16 -21.24 3.32
C ASN A 424 -11.35 -20.30 3.04
N SER A 425 -11.73 -19.47 4.01
CA SER A 425 -12.79 -18.47 3.88
C SER A 425 -12.65 -17.38 4.94
N VAL A 426 -13.34 -16.27 4.72
CA VAL A 426 -13.53 -15.17 5.67
C VAL A 426 -15.04 -14.95 5.88
N PRO A 427 -15.46 -14.18 6.91
CA PRO A 427 -16.87 -13.81 7.10
C PRO A 427 -17.44 -13.07 5.89
N GLU A 428 -18.71 -13.30 5.57
CA GLU A 428 -19.40 -12.67 4.43
C GLU A 428 -19.36 -11.13 4.51
N SER A 429 -19.41 -10.55 5.70
CA SER A 429 -19.30 -9.11 5.93
C SER A 429 -17.95 -8.52 5.47
N TRP A 430 -16.90 -9.33 5.38
CA TRP A 430 -15.56 -8.93 4.89
C TRP A 430 -15.37 -9.15 3.38
N ILE A 431 -16.37 -9.73 2.71
CA ILE A 431 -16.42 -9.89 1.25
C ILE A 431 -17.34 -8.83 0.62
N ARG A 432 -18.24 -8.20 1.43
CA ARG A 432 -19.23 -7.22 1.00
C ARG A 432 -18.77 -5.81 1.36
N LEU A 433 -17.77 -5.31 0.66
CA LEU A 433 -17.14 -4.03 1.00
C LEU A 433 -17.51 -2.91 0.01
N GLU A 434 -18.73 -2.96 -0.56
CA GLU A 434 -19.27 -1.89 -1.39
C GLU A 434 -19.32 -0.56 -0.64
N ARG A 435 -18.74 0.48 -1.23
CA ARG A 435 -18.59 1.80 -0.59
C ARG A 435 -19.64 2.81 -1.05
N ASP A 436 -20.34 2.53 -2.13
CA ASP A 436 -21.30 3.44 -2.72
C ASP A 436 -22.69 3.37 -2.07
N GLU A 437 -22.98 2.30 -1.35
CA GLU A 437 -24.21 2.13 -0.57
C GLU A 437 -23.86 1.80 0.89
N TYR A 438 -24.49 2.54 1.82
CA TYR A 438 -24.36 2.26 3.25
C TYR A 438 -24.98 0.92 3.58
N ASP A 439 -24.19 -0.02 4.07
CA ASP A 439 -24.60 -1.38 4.41
C ASP A 439 -24.13 -1.75 5.83
N GLU A 440 -25.07 -1.98 6.74
CA GLU A 440 -24.78 -2.42 8.12
C GLU A 440 -24.27 -3.87 8.18
N ASP A 441 -24.41 -4.64 7.11
CA ASP A 441 -23.89 -6.00 7.00
C ASP A 441 -22.46 -6.02 6.41
N SER A 442 -21.87 -4.86 6.08
CA SER A 442 -20.50 -4.71 5.61
C SER A 442 -19.55 -4.30 6.72
N ALA A 443 -18.46 -5.05 6.88
CA ALA A 443 -17.42 -4.74 7.85
C ALA A 443 -16.76 -3.38 7.56
N TRP A 444 -16.60 -3.00 6.30
CA TRP A 444 -15.98 -1.73 5.93
C TRP A 444 -16.69 -0.53 6.58
N TRP A 445 -18.04 -0.52 6.57
CA TRP A 445 -18.82 0.56 7.16
C TRP A 445 -18.72 0.64 8.69
N ALA A 446 -18.39 -0.47 9.37
CA ALA A 446 -18.11 -0.44 10.81
C ALA A 446 -16.89 0.43 11.13
N PHE A 447 -15.82 0.31 10.34
CA PHE A 447 -14.58 1.06 10.53
C PHE A 447 -14.66 2.48 9.97
N ALA A 448 -15.16 2.65 8.76
CA ALA A 448 -15.30 3.95 8.11
C ALA A 448 -16.19 4.93 8.88
N THR A 449 -17.29 4.45 9.47
CA THR A 449 -18.17 5.31 10.29
C THR A 449 -17.47 5.80 11.55
N VAL A 450 -16.60 5.00 12.16
CA VAL A 450 -15.79 5.43 13.31
C VAL A 450 -14.79 6.49 12.87
N ASP A 451 -14.10 6.31 11.75
CA ASP A 451 -13.14 7.29 11.21
C ASP A 451 -13.82 8.62 10.88
N ASP A 452 -14.94 8.58 10.17
CA ASP A 452 -15.72 9.78 9.83
C ASP A 452 -16.16 10.57 11.06
N LEU A 453 -16.57 9.89 12.14
CA LEU A 453 -16.93 10.55 13.40
C LEU A 453 -15.70 11.16 14.08
N VAL A 454 -14.59 10.43 14.13
CA VAL A 454 -13.33 10.92 14.72
C VAL A 454 -12.86 12.17 14.01
N ASN A 455 -12.87 12.18 12.68
CA ASN A 455 -12.39 13.32 11.88
C ASN A 455 -13.19 14.61 12.11
N GLN A 456 -14.46 14.50 12.55
CA GLN A 456 -15.28 15.66 12.91
C GLN A 456 -14.90 16.26 14.27
N TYR A 457 -14.43 15.43 15.22
CA TYR A 457 -14.14 15.84 16.61
C TYR A 457 -12.89 15.16 17.13
N TYR A 458 -11.81 15.23 16.37
CA TYR A 458 -10.61 14.43 16.55
C TYR A 458 -10.04 14.46 17.97
N GLY A 459 -9.79 15.65 18.53
CA GLY A 459 -9.21 15.79 19.86
C GLY A 459 -10.03 15.18 21.01
N ILE A 460 -11.30 14.90 20.74
CA ILE A 460 -12.22 14.31 21.74
C ILE A 460 -12.44 12.82 21.49
N LEU A 461 -12.67 12.42 20.24
CA LEU A 461 -13.09 11.06 19.91
C LEU A 461 -11.89 10.12 19.72
N LYS A 462 -10.77 10.61 19.24
CA LYS A 462 -9.57 9.80 19.04
C LYS A 462 -9.15 9.01 20.29
N PRO A 463 -9.03 9.61 21.50
CA PRO A 463 -8.66 8.85 22.69
C PRO A 463 -9.67 7.74 23.07
N ARG A 464 -10.93 7.86 22.64
CA ARG A 464 -11.95 6.84 22.87
C ARG A 464 -11.83 5.66 21.92
N VAL A 465 -11.47 5.96 20.67
CA VAL A 465 -11.15 4.92 19.69
C VAL A 465 -9.89 4.19 20.12
N ASP A 466 -8.86 4.90 20.54
CA ASP A 466 -7.59 4.33 20.99
C ASP A 466 -7.80 3.39 22.19
N ALA A 467 -8.67 3.74 23.12
CA ALA A 467 -9.01 2.90 24.26
C ALA A 467 -9.71 1.57 23.88
N VAL A 468 -10.20 1.43 22.65
CA VAL A 468 -10.75 0.17 22.10
C VAL A 468 -9.72 -0.49 21.19
N LYS A 469 -9.13 0.27 20.27
CA LYS A 469 -8.21 -0.22 19.25
C LYS A 469 -6.97 -0.88 19.85
N TYR A 470 -6.23 -0.16 20.71
CA TYR A 470 -4.93 -0.66 21.18
C TYR A 470 -5.02 -1.89 22.07
N PRO A 471 -5.92 -2.00 23.06
CA PRO A 471 -6.07 -3.25 23.81
C PRO A 471 -6.50 -4.44 22.94
N MET A 472 -7.29 -4.19 21.89
CA MET A 472 -7.66 -5.21 20.91
C MET A 472 -6.43 -5.66 20.10
N GLN A 473 -5.64 -4.73 19.61
CA GLN A 473 -4.41 -5.00 18.86
C GLN A 473 -3.39 -5.78 19.70
N GLU A 474 -3.16 -5.34 20.94
CA GLU A 474 -2.27 -6.04 21.88
C GLU A 474 -2.73 -7.47 22.16
N HIS A 475 -4.05 -7.66 22.35
CA HIS A 475 -4.59 -9.00 22.53
C HIS A 475 -4.34 -9.90 21.33
N MET A 476 -4.58 -9.41 20.11
CA MET A 476 -4.33 -10.17 18.88
C MET A 476 -2.84 -10.53 18.73
N PHE A 477 -1.95 -9.60 19.03
CA PHE A 477 -0.50 -9.84 18.99
C PHE A 477 -0.04 -10.87 20.03
N MET A 478 -0.55 -10.77 21.27
CA MET A 478 -0.26 -11.72 22.35
C MET A 478 -0.75 -13.13 22.04
N MET A 479 -1.86 -13.25 21.32
CA MET A 479 -2.46 -14.54 20.98
C MET A 479 -1.85 -15.20 19.74
N GLN A 480 -0.97 -14.53 18.99
CA GLN A 480 -0.37 -15.08 17.78
C GLN A 480 0.39 -16.38 18.08
N GLU A 481 1.39 -16.34 18.96
CA GLU A 481 2.23 -17.51 19.30
C GLU A 481 1.40 -18.68 19.84
N PRO A 482 0.49 -18.53 20.85
CA PRO A 482 -0.37 -19.64 21.29
C PRO A 482 -1.26 -20.22 20.18
N THR A 483 -1.72 -19.39 19.24
CA THR A 483 -2.53 -19.85 18.11
C THR A 483 -1.69 -20.68 17.15
N GLU A 484 -0.49 -20.23 16.83
CA GLU A 484 0.43 -20.92 15.92
C GLU A 484 0.94 -22.24 16.50
N GLU A 485 1.26 -22.26 17.80
CA GLU A 485 1.59 -23.50 18.51
C GLU A 485 0.44 -24.52 18.42
N LYS A 486 -0.81 -24.05 18.61
CA LYS A 486 -1.98 -24.93 18.52
C LYS A 486 -2.25 -25.39 17.09
N ALA A 487 -2.09 -24.48 16.11
CA ALA A 487 -2.22 -24.84 14.70
C ALA A 487 -1.17 -25.88 14.27
N LEU A 488 0.06 -25.75 14.75
CA LEU A 488 1.15 -26.69 14.48
C LEU A 488 0.89 -28.06 15.12
N GLU A 489 0.41 -28.09 16.37
CA GLU A 489 -0.03 -29.32 17.04
C GLU A 489 -1.09 -30.05 16.22
N ILE A 490 -2.10 -29.32 15.72
CA ILE A 490 -3.17 -29.89 14.89
C ILE A 490 -2.60 -30.36 13.55
N TYR A 491 -1.72 -29.58 12.93
CA TYR A 491 -1.06 -29.93 11.67
C TYR A 491 -0.33 -31.28 11.77
N GLU A 492 0.43 -31.47 12.85
CA GLU A 492 1.21 -32.68 13.08
C GLU A 492 0.35 -33.91 13.43
N ASN A 493 -0.75 -33.72 14.18
CA ASN A 493 -1.58 -34.83 14.68
C ASN A 493 -2.75 -35.17 13.77
N ASP A 494 -3.40 -34.17 13.17
CA ASP A 494 -4.67 -34.31 12.46
C ASP A 494 -4.55 -33.95 10.97
N GLY A 495 -3.41 -33.37 10.56
CA GLY A 495 -3.07 -33.04 9.17
C GLY A 495 -3.41 -31.59 8.78
N VAL A 496 -2.97 -31.23 7.56
CA VAL A 496 -3.00 -29.87 7.03
C VAL A 496 -4.41 -29.28 6.96
N GLU A 497 -5.42 -30.05 6.55
CA GLU A 497 -6.79 -29.54 6.41
C GLU A 497 -7.43 -29.20 7.76
N ALA A 498 -7.13 -29.96 8.81
CA ALA A 498 -7.58 -29.65 10.16
C ALA A 498 -6.95 -28.36 10.71
N ALA A 499 -5.66 -28.13 10.43
CA ALA A 499 -4.98 -26.90 10.77
C ALA A 499 -5.55 -25.69 10.01
N LYS A 500 -5.83 -25.81 8.70
CA LYS A 500 -6.50 -24.77 7.90
C LYS A 500 -7.89 -24.45 8.44
N GLU A 501 -8.69 -25.45 8.82
CA GLU A 501 -10.00 -25.22 9.43
C GLU A 501 -9.88 -24.47 10.77
N PHE A 502 -8.95 -24.86 11.63
CA PHE A 502 -8.67 -24.17 12.88
C PHE A 502 -8.28 -22.69 12.63
N LEU A 503 -7.36 -22.42 11.71
CA LEU A 503 -6.94 -21.05 11.36
C LEU A 503 -8.08 -20.25 10.75
N THR A 504 -8.94 -20.87 9.94
CA THR A 504 -10.13 -20.24 9.34
C THR A 504 -11.10 -19.77 10.43
N ILE A 505 -11.39 -20.63 11.42
CA ILE A 505 -12.26 -20.28 12.56
C ILE A 505 -11.62 -19.19 13.40
N HIS A 506 -10.32 -19.27 13.66
CA HIS A 506 -9.60 -18.29 14.45
C HIS A 506 -9.62 -16.90 13.79
N THR A 507 -9.20 -16.80 12.52
CA THR A 507 -9.22 -15.58 11.72
C THR A 507 -10.62 -14.98 11.69
N SER A 508 -11.63 -15.78 11.33
CA SER A 508 -13.03 -15.31 11.27
C SER A 508 -13.52 -14.78 12.61
N SER A 509 -13.10 -15.41 13.71
CA SER A 509 -13.49 -14.97 15.07
C SER A 509 -12.92 -13.58 15.39
N TYR A 510 -11.68 -13.29 15.00
CA TYR A 510 -11.10 -11.96 15.21
C TYR A 510 -11.68 -10.91 14.28
N MET A 511 -11.94 -11.25 13.02
CA MET A 511 -12.62 -10.37 12.07
C MET A 511 -13.98 -9.93 12.61
N LEU A 512 -14.82 -10.88 13.02
CA LEU A 512 -16.15 -10.60 13.59
C LEU A 512 -16.07 -9.87 14.93
N TRP A 513 -15.08 -10.15 15.76
CA TRP A 513 -14.89 -9.42 17.01
C TRP A 513 -14.52 -7.96 16.75
N ALA A 514 -13.59 -7.67 15.85
CA ALA A 514 -13.22 -6.32 15.49
C ALA A 514 -14.41 -5.54 14.90
N GLU A 515 -15.11 -6.12 13.94
CA GLU A 515 -16.30 -5.56 13.32
C GLU A 515 -17.39 -5.23 14.37
N SER A 516 -17.75 -6.21 15.20
CA SER A 516 -18.77 -6.01 16.26
C SER A 516 -18.37 -4.93 17.26
N ALA A 517 -17.09 -4.88 17.65
CA ALA A 517 -16.59 -3.85 18.55
C ALA A 517 -16.67 -2.45 17.93
N TYR A 518 -16.43 -2.32 16.63
CA TYR A 518 -16.51 -1.05 15.93
C TYR A 518 -17.94 -0.59 15.67
N TRP A 519 -18.87 -1.48 15.37
CA TRP A 519 -20.31 -1.15 15.37
C TRP A 519 -20.79 -0.67 16.73
N ASP A 520 -20.35 -1.31 17.81
CA ASP A 520 -20.65 -0.86 19.18
C ASP A 520 -20.01 0.49 19.49
N LEU A 521 -18.78 0.72 19.02
CA LEU A 521 -18.07 1.98 19.18
C LEU A 521 -18.79 3.11 18.44
N THR A 522 -19.20 2.90 17.20
CA THR A 522 -20.02 3.85 16.42
C THR A 522 -21.24 4.32 17.22
N LYS A 523 -22.03 3.38 17.77
CA LYS A 523 -23.22 3.69 18.58
C LYS A 523 -22.86 4.50 19.82
N LYS A 524 -21.77 4.15 20.51
CA LYS A 524 -21.28 4.87 21.70
C LYS A 524 -20.81 6.29 21.37
N LEU A 525 -20.06 6.44 20.28
CA LEU A 525 -19.57 7.75 19.83
C LEU A 525 -20.72 8.66 19.41
N GLN A 526 -21.68 8.17 18.64
CA GLN A 526 -22.87 8.91 18.24
C GLN A 526 -23.70 9.33 19.46
N LEU A 527 -23.96 8.41 20.39
CA LEU A 527 -24.71 8.69 21.61
C LEU A 527 -24.00 9.74 22.47
N TRP A 528 -22.68 9.61 22.62
CA TRP A 528 -21.86 10.55 23.37
C TRP A 528 -21.87 11.95 22.74
N THR A 529 -21.68 12.04 21.42
CA THR A 529 -21.72 13.28 20.65
C THR A 529 -23.08 13.98 20.79
N ASN A 530 -24.17 13.22 20.67
CA ASN A 530 -25.53 13.77 20.77
C ASN A 530 -25.88 14.23 22.20
N ASN A 531 -25.56 13.45 23.24
CA ASN A 531 -26.00 13.71 24.60
C ASN A 531 -25.14 14.73 25.34
N ASN A 532 -23.85 14.82 25.05
CA ASN A 532 -22.92 15.65 25.81
C ASN A 532 -22.76 17.05 25.24
N ASN A 533 -23.40 17.37 24.12
CA ASN A 533 -23.32 18.67 23.46
C ASN A 533 -21.89 19.21 23.48
N ILE A 534 -21.02 18.62 22.68
CA ILE A 534 -19.56 18.77 22.67
C ILE A 534 -19.08 20.19 22.92
N PHE A 535 -19.86 21.20 22.46
CA PHE A 535 -19.52 22.62 22.59
C PHE A 535 -19.89 23.24 23.94
N GLN A 536 -20.75 22.59 24.75
CA GLN A 536 -21.19 23.15 26.03
C GLN A 536 -20.36 22.71 27.24
N TYR A 537 -19.73 21.55 27.19
CA TYR A 537 -19.16 20.89 28.37
C TYR A 537 -17.64 20.80 28.45
N TYR A 538 -16.91 21.39 27.50
CA TYR A 538 -15.44 21.32 27.50
C TYR A 538 -14.76 22.70 27.42
N PRO A 539 -14.99 23.60 28.39
CA PRO A 539 -14.09 24.74 28.57
C PRO A 539 -12.72 24.33 29.15
N ASP A 540 -12.67 23.22 29.88
CA ASP A 540 -11.47 22.66 30.51
C ASP A 540 -11.43 21.15 30.21
N PHE A 541 -10.83 20.77 29.09
CA PHE A 541 -10.61 19.36 28.76
C PHE A 541 -9.70 18.74 29.83
N PRO A 542 -10.09 17.63 30.49
CA PRO A 542 -9.14 16.89 31.28
C PRO A 542 -7.99 16.46 30.37
N GLU A 543 -6.78 16.45 30.90
CA GLU A 543 -5.58 15.96 30.23
C GLU A 543 -5.94 14.73 29.40
N VAL A 544 -5.69 14.81 28.09
CA VAL A 544 -5.86 13.68 27.19
C VAL A 544 -4.95 12.60 27.76
N LEU A 545 -5.56 11.53 28.29
CA LEU A 545 -4.77 10.35 28.63
C LEU A 545 -4.10 9.92 27.33
N ASP A 546 -2.79 10.02 27.29
CA ASP A 546 -2.00 9.42 26.22
C ASP A 546 -2.24 7.91 26.33
N THR A 547 -3.18 7.44 25.52
CA THR A 547 -3.62 6.04 25.52
C THR A 547 -2.91 5.23 24.45
N ASP A 548 -2.01 5.88 23.69
CA ASP A 548 -1.20 5.19 22.72
C ASP A 548 -0.01 4.51 23.40
N PRO A 549 -0.02 3.18 23.58
CA PRO A 549 1.06 2.45 24.23
C PRO A 549 2.36 2.46 23.42
N TYR A 550 2.33 2.90 22.15
CA TYR A 550 3.46 2.94 21.24
C TYR A 550 4.12 4.33 21.15
N ASN A 551 3.55 5.36 21.81
CA ASN A 551 4.08 6.73 21.84
C ASN A 551 5.04 7.02 23.02
N ASN A 552 5.43 6.02 23.79
CA ASN A 552 6.44 6.15 24.86
C ASN A 552 7.81 5.64 24.45
#